data_3c54a05dde5791e4a22453d54d29122d
#
_entry.id   3c54a05dde5791e4a22453d54d29122d
#
_cell.length_a   1.000
_cell.length_b   1.000
_cell.length_c   1.000
_cell.angle_alpha   90.00
_cell.angle_beta   90.00
_cell.angle_gamma   90.00
#
_symmetry.space_group_name_H-M   'P 1'
#
loop_
_entity.id
_entity.type
_entity.pdbx_description
1 polymer ?
#
loop_
_entity_poly.entity_id
_entity_poly.type
_entity_poly.pdbx_seq_one_letter_code
_entity_poly.pdbx_strand_id
1 'polypeptide(L)'
;MKTGNNKEDISTWSEIKDRVYGNMGTERRDNLERDAESFKIGLLLKKARESRNMTQTELGQIIDKKRSYISRVENNGSNITLSTLFEIVEKGLGGKVNISIDV
;
A
#
# COMPACT_ATOMS: atom_id res chain seq x y z
N MET A 1 7.66 -11.22 -20.18
CA MET A 1 7.30 -11.07 -19.94
C MET A 1 7.11 -10.57 -20.04
N LYS A 2 7.13 -10.68 -20.28
CA LYS A 2 6.78 -10.08 -19.88
C LYS A 2 5.78 -10.43 -19.27
N THR A 3 5.53 -11.21 -18.49
CA THR A 3 4.56 -11.39 -17.97
C THR A 3 4.06 -10.34 -18.06
N GLY A 4 4.33 -10.20 -18.75
CA GLY A 4 3.96 -9.30 -19.30
C GLY A 4 2.88 -8.48 -18.94
N ASN A 5 1.91 -8.98 -18.61
CA ASN A 5 0.77 -8.21 -18.23
C ASN A 5 1.07 -7.21 -17.14
N ASN A 6 1.77 -7.64 -16.10
CA ASN A 6 2.10 -6.73 -15.03
C ASN A 6 3.01 -5.64 -15.53
N LYS A 7 3.93 -5.98 -16.40
CA LYS A 7 4.85 -5.00 -16.91
C LYS A 7 4.15 -4.00 -17.82
N GLU A 8 3.22 -4.48 -18.62
CA GLU A 8 2.44 -3.61 -19.47
C GLU A 8 1.59 -2.66 -18.63
N ASP A 9 0.98 -3.17 -17.59
CA ASP A 9 0.16 -2.35 -16.73
C ASP A 9 0.98 -1.26 -16.06
N ILE A 10 2.18 -1.58 -15.62
CA ILE A 10 3.05 -0.61 -14.99
C ILE A 10 3.44 0.48 -15.98
N SER A 11 3.78 0.11 -17.20
CA SER A 11 4.14 1.09 -18.22
C SER A 11 2.96 2.00 -18.54
N THR A 12 1.79 1.42 -18.72
CA THR A 12 0.61 2.19 -19.03
C THR A 12 0.29 3.18 -17.93
N TRP A 13 0.41 2.72 -16.69
CA TRP A 13 0.17 3.59 -15.55
C TRP A 13 1.14 4.76 -15.51
N SER A 14 2.41 4.50 -15.80
CA SER A 14 3.41 5.56 -15.85
C SER A 14 3.08 6.60 -16.90
N GLU A 15 2.65 6.15 -18.08
CA GLU A 15 2.28 7.04 -19.15
C GLU A 15 1.09 7.91 -18.77
N ILE A 16 0.11 7.31 -18.12
CA ILE A 16 -1.06 8.04 -17.68
C ILE A 16 -0.67 9.08 -16.65
N LYS A 17 0.18 8.72 -15.70
CA LYS A 17 0.64 9.66 -14.68
C LYS A 17 1.35 10.84 -15.30
N ASP A 18 2.21 10.58 -16.28
CA ASP A 18 2.93 11.67 -16.94
C ASP A 18 1.99 12.64 -17.62
N ARG A 19 0.95 12.12 -18.26
CA ARG A 19 -0.01 12.96 -18.94
C ARG A 19 -0.84 13.78 -17.96
N VAL A 20 -1.24 13.18 -16.87
CA VAL A 20 -2.16 13.81 -15.93
C VAL A 20 -1.46 14.79 -15.01
N TYR A 21 -0.28 14.39 -14.52
CA TYR A 21 0.40 15.15 -13.48
C TYR A 21 1.57 15.97 -13.98
N GLY A 22 1.92 15.86 -15.24
CA GLY A 22 3.03 16.60 -15.79
C GLY A 22 4.32 15.83 -15.76
N ASN A 23 5.43 16.53 -15.89
CA ASN A 23 6.73 15.90 -16.02
C ASN A 23 7.18 15.22 -14.75
N MET A 24 7.87 14.10 -14.94
CA MET A 24 8.55 13.45 -13.82
C MET A 24 9.58 14.40 -13.25
N GLY A 25 9.78 14.33 -11.97
CA GLY A 25 10.81 15.12 -11.33
C GLY A 25 10.36 16.45 -10.80
N THR A 26 9.14 16.87 -11.08
CA THR A 26 8.64 18.07 -10.42
C THR A 26 8.25 17.67 -8.99
N GLU A 27 8.53 18.57 -8.07
CA GLU A 27 8.23 18.30 -6.67
C GLU A 27 6.75 18.00 -6.45
N ARG A 28 5.91 18.79 -7.08
CA ARG A 28 4.46 18.62 -6.94
C ARG A 28 4.02 17.24 -7.41
N ARG A 29 4.53 16.81 -8.57
CA ARG A 29 4.16 15.51 -9.10
C ARG A 29 4.64 14.38 -8.23
N ASP A 30 5.88 14.49 -7.74
CA ASP A 30 6.43 13.46 -6.87
C ASP A 30 5.63 13.32 -5.59
N ASN A 31 5.19 14.44 -5.03
CA ASN A 31 4.36 14.40 -3.82
C ASN A 31 3.02 13.75 -4.09
N LEU A 32 2.40 14.03 -5.22
CA LEU A 32 1.13 13.41 -5.57
C LEU A 32 1.27 11.91 -5.75
N GLU A 33 2.37 11.48 -6.36
CA GLU A 33 2.62 10.05 -6.51
C GLU A 33 2.78 9.36 -5.17
N ARG A 34 3.55 9.94 -4.28
CA ARG A 34 3.76 9.34 -2.96
C ARG A 34 2.47 9.26 -2.18
N ASP A 35 1.64 10.31 -2.25
CA ASP A 35 0.36 10.31 -1.55
C ASP A 35 -0.56 9.25 -2.10
N ALA A 36 -0.60 9.09 -3.42
CA ALA A 36 -1.44 8.08 -4.05
C ALA A 36 -1.00 6.67 -3.67
N GLU A 37 0.30 6.41 -3.66
CA GLU A 37 0.81 5.09 -3.29
C GLU A 37 0.52 4.79 -1.82
N SER A 38 0.70 5.77 -0.95
CA SER A 38 0.43 5.60 0.47
C SER A 38 -1.04 5.29 0.72
N PHE A 39 -1.92 6.00 0.03
CA PHE A 39 -3.36 5.75 0.15
C PHE A 39 -3.71 4.35 -0.33
N LYS A 40 -3.09 3.92 -1.42
CA LYS A 40 -3.33 2.60 -1.99
C LYS A 40 -2.93 1.49 -1.02
N ILE A 41 -1.77 1.63 -0.37
CA ILE A 41 -1.32 0.64 0.60
C ILE A 41 -2.31 0.54 1.75
N GLY A 42 -2.73 1.69 2.29
CA GLY A 42 -3.70 1.69 3.38
C GLY A 42 -5.01 1.02 3.00
N LEU A 43 -5.50 1.29 1.78
CA LEU A 43 -6.73 0.70 1.31
C LEU A 43 -6.60 -0.81 1.15
N LEU A 44 -5.47 -1.28 0.64
CA LEU A 44 -5.23 -2.72 0.51
C LEU A 44 -5.24 -3.41 1.86
N LEU A 45 -4.62 -2.80 2.86
CA LEU A 45 -4.61 -3.37 4.21
C LEU A 45 -6.02 -3.41 4.80
N LYS A 46 -6.78 -2.34 4.60
CA LYS A 46 -8.15 -2.30 5.09
C LYS A 46 -9.00 -3.39 4.45
N LYS A 47 -8.90 -3.54 3.13
CA LYS A 47 -9.66 -4.57 2.43
C LYS A 47 -9.26 -5.96 2.86
N ALA A 48 -7.97 -6.18 3.06
CA ALA A 48 -7.49 -7.49 3.52
C ALA A 48 -8.04 -7.80 4.91
N ARG A 49 -8.03 -6.81 5.80
CA ARG A 49 -8.58 -6.99 7.14
C ARG A 49 -10.08 -7.32 7.07
N GLU A 50 -10.81 -6.57 6.27
CA GLU A 50 -12.26 -6.79 6.15
C GLU A 50 -12.57 -8.15 5.56
N SER A 51 -11.75 -8.62 4.63
CA SER A 51 -11.94 -9.94 4.05
C SER A 51 -11.73 -11.05 5.06
N ARG A 52 -11.04 -10.78 6.17
CA ARG A 52 -10.87 -11.73 7.26
C ARG A 52 -11.92 -11.53 8.35
N ASN A 53 -12.89 -10.64 8.12
CA ASN A 53 -13.94 -10.34 9.11
C ASN A 53 -13.34 -9.88 10.45
N MET A 54 -12.32 -9.06 10.37
CA MET A 54 -11.58 -8.64 11.54
C MET A 54 -11.76 -7.16 11.75
N THR A 55 -11.96 -6.73 13.01
CA THR A 55 -12.03 -5.31 13.33
C THR A 55 -10.63 -4.74 13.47
N GLN A 56 -10.54 -3.40 13.44
CA GLN A 56 -9.26 -2.74 13.67
C GLN A 56 -8.72 -3.07 15.06
N THR A 57 -9.59 -3.15 16.03
CA THR A 57 -9.18 -3.51 17.41
C THR A 57 -8.61 -4.91 17.45
N GLU A 58 -9.27 -5.86 16.80
CA GLU A 58 -8.80 -7.24 16.79
C GLU A 58 -7.43 -7.36 16.12
N LEU A 59 -7.25 -6.69 14.99
CA LEU A 59 -5.95 -6.70 14.33
C LEU A 59 -4.89 -6.09 15.22
N GLY A 60 -5.20 -4.96 15.84
CA GLY A 60 -4.26 -4.29 16.73
C GLY A 60 -3.83 -5.17 17.88
N GLN A 61 -4.77 -5.93 18.45
CA GLN A 61 -4.44 -6.82 19.56
C GLN A 61 -3.47 -7.91 19.14
N ILE A 62 -3.63 -8.44 17.95
CA ILE A 62 -2.74 -9.51 17.47
C ILE A 62 -1.31 -9.02 17.32
N ILE A 63 -1.13 -7.80 16.84
CA ILE A 63 0.21 -7.27 16.57
C ILE A 63 0.67 -6.29 17.63
N ASP A 64 -0.07 -6.21 18.74
CA ASP A 64 0.27 -5.36 19.87
C ASP A 64 0.36 -3.88 19.49
N LYS A 65 -0.64 -3.42 18.76
CA LYS A 65 -0.79 -2.03 18.39
C LYS A 65 -2.17 -1.54 18.76
N LYS A 66 -2.30 -0.24 18.97
CA LYS A 66 -3.59 0.36 19.30
C LYS A 66 -4.46 0.44 18.07
N ARG A 67 -5.78 0.42 18.28
CA ARG A 67 -6.74 0.60 17.19
C ARG A 67 -6.45 1.87 16.41
N SER A 68 -6.11 2.95 17.10
CA SER A 68 -5.83 4.22 16.44
C SER A 68 -4.64 4.12 15.49
N TYR A 69 -3.66 3.28 15.80
CA TYR A 69 -2.54 3.06 14.91
C TYR A 69 -3.01 2.37 13.63
N ILE A 70 -3.83 1.33 13.77
CA ILE A 70 -4.36 0.60 12.61
C ILE A 70 -5.19 1.55 11.75
N SER A 71 -6.06 2.34 12.37
CA SER A 71 -6.88 3.30 11.64
C SER A 71 -6.01 4.27 10.85
N ARG A 72 -4.95 4.77 11.47
CA ARG A 72 -4.07 5.72 10.80
C ARG A 72 -3.35 5.09 9.61
N VAL A 73 -2.87 3.87 9.76
CA VAL A 73 -2.19 3.17 8.68
C VAL A 73 -3.14 2.91 7.52
N GLU A 74 -4.37 2.52 7.82
CA GLU A 74 -5.35 2.24 6.77
C GLU A 74 -5.77 3.50 6.03
N ASN A 75 -5.75 4.64 6.70
CA ASN A 75 -6.08 5.91 6.06
C ASN A 75 -4.91 6.51 5.32
N ASN A 76 -3.69 6.25 5.79
CA ASN A 76 -2.48 6.78 5.15
C ASN A 76 -1.29 5.93 5.55
N GLY A 77 -0.80 5.12 4.60
CA GLY A 77 0.31 4.23 4.86
C GLY A 77 1.69 4.84 4.66
N SER A 78 1.80 6.18 4.62
CA SER A 78 3.05 6.82 4.23
C SER A 78 4.19 6.58 5.22
N ASN A 79 3.88 6.32 6.48
CA ASN A 79 4.92 6.14 7.50
C ASN A 79 5.09 4.69 7.93
N ILE A 80 4.50 3.77 7.19
CA ILE A 80 4.65 2.37 7.55
C ILE A 80 6.01 1.85 7.09
N THR A 81 6.67 1.09 7.96
CA THR A 81 7.93 0.44 7.58
C THR A 81 7.63 -0.93 6.97
N LEU A 82 8.60 -1.48 6.24
CA LEU A 82 8.44 -2.83 5.72
C LEU A 82 8.23 -3.83 6.84
N SER A 83 8.96 -3.67 7.93
CA SER A 83 8.81 -4.55 9.08
C SER A 83 7.38 -4.56 9.59
N THR A 84 6.78 -3.38 9.73
CA THR A 84 5.41 -3.27 10.20
C THR A 84 4.43 -3.82 9.18
N LEU A 85 4.69 -3.59 7.89
CA LEU A 85 3.83 -4.12 6.85
C LEU A 85 3.79 -5.65 6.89
N PHE A 86 4.97 -6.28 7.00
CA PHE A 86 5.04 -7.74 7.13
C PHE A 86 4.32 -8.20 8.38
N GLU A 87 4.49 -7.47 9.49
CA GLU A 87 3.84 -7.84 10.73
C GLU A 87 2.32 -7.82 10.61
N ILE A 88 1.78 -6.74 10.04
CA ILE A 88 0.34 -6.62 9.86
C ILE A 88 -0.20 -7.75 8.99
N VAL A 89 0.43 -7.99 7.85
CA VAL A 89 -0.10 -8.93 6.89
C VAL A 89 0.14 -10.36 7.32
N GLU A 90 1.34 -10.70 7.74
CA GLU A 90 1.68 -12.09 8.00
C GLU A 90 1.28 -12.54 9.39
N LYS A 91 1.59 -11.74 10.40
CA LYS A 91 1.23 -12.10 11.76
C LYS A 91 -0.22 -11.75 12.05
N GLY A 92 -0.66 -10.56 11.63
CA GLY A 92 -2.00 -10.09 11.96
C GLY A 92 -3.09 -10.74 11.13
N LEU A 93 -2.91 -10.76 9.83
CA LEU A 93 -3.94 -11.21 8.89
C LEU A 93 -3.74 -12.64 8.41
N GLY A 94 -2.59 -13.23 8.71
CA GLY A 94 -2.32 -14.60 8.27
C GLY A 94 -2.08 -14.70 6.76
N GLY A 95 -1.72 -13.60 6.13
CA GLY A 95 -1.49 -13.57 4.70
C GLY A 95 -0.03 -13.54 4.35
N LYS A 96 0.28 -13.06 3.17
CA LYS A 96 1.64 -12.99 2.69
C LYS A 96 1.85 -11.71 1.92
N VAL A 97 3.02 -11.10 2.08
CA VAL A 97 3.39 -9.90 1.34
C VAL A 97 4.29 -10.30 0.18
N ASN A 98 3.92 -9.88 -1.02
CA ASN A 98 4.75 -10.07 -2.19
C ASN A 98 5.12 -8.69 -2.72
N ILE A 99 6.41 -8.48 -2.94
CA ILE A 99 6.92 -7.20 -3.41
C ILE A 99 7.61 -7.44 -4.74
N SER A 100 7.28 -6.59 -5.70
CA SER A 100 7.88 -6.66 -7.01
C SER A 100 8.55 -5.33 -7.31
N ILE A 101 9.76 -5.40 -7.82
CA ILE A 101 10.51 -4.21 -8.20
C ILE A 101 10.86 -4.35 -9.68
N ASP A 102 10.55 -3.30 -10.41
CA ASP A 102 10.77 -3.29 -11.86
C ASP A 102 11.75 -2.16 -12.17
N VAL A 103 12.92 -2.48 -12.72
CA VAL A 103 13.94 -1.50 -13.03
C VAL A 103 14.25 -1.42 -14.51
#